data_6fb27ee706547390c943761fe5adffd3
#
_entry.id   6fb27ee706547390c943761fe5adffd3
#
_cell.length_a   1.000
_cell.length_b   1.000
_cell.length_c   1.000
_cell.angle_alpha   90.00
_cell.angle_beta   90.00
_cell.angle_gamma   90.00
#
_symmetry.space_group_name_H-M   'P 1'
#
loop_
_entity.id
_entity.type
_entity.pdbx_description
1 polymer ?
#
loop_
_entity_poly.entity_id
_entity_poly.type
_entity_poly.pdbx_seq_one_letter_code
_entity_poly.pdbx_strand_id
1 'polypeptide(L)'
;MKDIMDFKKLVDKYKKDNEAINDTIAKEILHYEILESLFTSTKVANKLVLKGETALRICYDNNRYCEDLDFALIDIKNFDSLNLDDFKKHFSQKIKDKYNLDVEIIEPKKASQFIKKWEAKIALNFLHRKSKINIEIACIPSYDNQNMPIKENYKEIGTNIILRVESLREILVDKLVALLCKDYIKYRDLWDIKYLKDRNTISDYELVRKKLIDYNHTDENTIKTMFENKEKQLNNKELENEFYNEMIRFLDEKIFDYCKNNNYFSDVLKITKDEFEKLKKEILLNQDLSLEDKLN
;
A
#
# COMPACT_ATOMS: atom_id res chain seq x y z
N MET A 1 22.38 16.25 26.39
CA MET A 1 21.44 16.65 25.36
C MET A 1 21.64 15.66 24.21
N LYS A 2 20.59 14.99 23.74
CA LYS A 2 20.71 14.22 22.48
C LYS A 2 20.91 15.23 21.35
N ASP A 3 21.89 15.00 20.50
CA ASP A 3 22.10 15.86 19.33
C ASP A 3 20.88 15.79 18.41
N ILE A 4 20.33 16.96 18.08
CA ILE A 4 19.21 17.06 17.14
C ILE A 4 19.74 16.69 15.76
N MET A 5 19.15 15.67 15.14
CA MET A 5 19.52 15.25 13.80
C MET A 5 18.92 16.19 12.75
N ASP A 6 19.75 16.67 11.84
CA ASP A 6 19.31 17.49 10.71
C ASP A 6 18.60 16.60 9.67
N PHE A 7 17.26 16.67 9.68
CA PHE A 7 16.43 15.85 8.78
C PHE A 7 16.70 16.15 7.29
N LYS A 8 16.99 17.41 6.95
CA LYS A 8 17.38 17.77 5.59
C LYS A 8 18.66 17.06 5.15
N LYS A 9 19.70 17.09 5.98
CA LYS A 9 20.96 16.39 5.70
C LYS A 9 20.74 14.88 5.56
N LEU A 10 19.82 14.30 6.35
CA LEU A 10 19.46 12.91 6.23
C LEU A 10 18.81 12.61 4.89
N VAL A 11 17.83 13.40 4.46
CA VAL A 11 17.19 13.26 3.14
C VAL A 11 18.21 13.47 2.02
N ASP A 12 19.03 14.52 2.10
CA ASP A 12 20.06 14.86 1.09
C ASP A 12 21.08 13.72 0.90
N LYS A 13 21.36 12.91 1.93
CA LYS A 13 22.24 11.73 1.82
C LYS A 13 21.69 10.67 0.87
N TYR A 14 20.36 10.54 0.79
CA TYR A 14 19.64 9.55 -0.04
C TYR A 14 19.02 10.18 -1.29
N LYS A 15 19.23 11.49 -1.48
CA LYS A 15 18.68 12.26 -2.59
C LYS A 15 19.07 11.65 -3.93
N LYS A 16 18.14 11.71 -4.88
CA LYS A 16 18.30 11.30 -6.28
C LYS A 16 18.25 12.53 -7.18
N ASP A 17 18.75 12.38 -8.40
CA ASP A 17 18.72 13.46 -9.39
C ASP A 17 17.28 13.86 -9.78
N ASN A 18 16.38 12.90 -9.76
CA ASN A 18 14.95 13.16 -9.96
C ASN A 18 14.30 13.77 -8.71
N GLU A 19 13.95 15.06 -8.77
CA GLU A 19 13.32 15.79 -7.66
C GLU A 19 11.98 15.21 -7.22
N ALA A 20 11.21 14.61 -8.15
CA ALA A 20 9.92 14.00 -7.82
C ALA A 20 10.03 12.83 -6.82
N ILE A 21 11.18 12.14 -6.80
CA ILE A 21 11.44 11.03 -5.87
C ILE A 21 11.86 11.55 -4.49
N ASN A 22 12.46 12.73 -4.40
CA ASN A 22 13.02 13.23 -3.14
C ASN A 22 11.95 13.47 -2.08
N ASP A 23 10.76 13.93 -2.49
CA ASP A 23 9.59 14.04 -1.61
C ASP A 23 9.16 12.64 -1.09
N THR A 24 9.22 11.63 -1.96
CA THR A 24 8.86 10.25 -1.62
C THR A 24 9.90 9.61 -0.69
N ILE A 25 11.20 9.91 -0.89
CA ILE A 25 12.28 9.48 0.04
C ILE A 25 12.08 10.09 1.42
N ALA A 26 11.78 11.38 1.52
CA ALA A 26 11.50 12.02 2.79
C ALA A 26 10.31 11.39 3.53
N LYS A 27 9.24 11.04 2.79
CA LYS A 27 8.10 10.31 3.34
C LYS A 27 8.48 8.90 3.80
N GLU A 28 9.24 8.15 2.99
CA GLU A 28 9.67 6.80 3.35
C GLU A 28 10.53 6.78 4.62
N ILE A 29 11.43 7.76 4.80
CA ILE A 29 12.17 7.95 6.04
C ILE A 29 11.20 8.12 7.24
N LEU A 30 10.17 8.95 7.07
CA LEU A 30 9.16 9.18 8.10
C LEU A 30 8.25 7.96 8.33
N HIS A 31 8.07 7.07 7.36
CA HIS A 31 7.34 5.80 7.57
C HIS A 31 8.00 4.96 8.66
N TYR A 32 9.32 4.86 8.71
CA TYR A 32 10.04 4.16 9.77
C TYR A 32 9.78 4.76 11.14
N GLU A 33 9.78 6.11 11.23
CA GLU A 33 9.50 6.82 12.49
C GLU A 33 8.05 6.63 12.94
N ILE A 34 7.10 6.62 11.99
CA ILE A 34 5.68 6.35 12.26
C ILE A 34 5.50 4.91 12.73
N LEU A 35 6.07 3.94 12.01
CA LEU A 35 5.96 2.52 12.35
C LEU A 35 6.54 2.24 13.73
N GLU A 36 7.75 2.73 14.02
CA GLU A 36 8.34 2.57 15.34
C GLU A 36 7.45 3.18 16.42
N SER A 37 6.99 4.42 16.24
CA SER A 37 6.11 5.09 17.20
C SER A 37 4.79 4.35 17.39
N LEU A 38 4.16 3.88 16.30
CA LEU A 38 2.90 3.17 16.35
C LEU A 38 3.04 1.84 17.10
N PHE A 39 4.08 1.08 16.81
CA PHE A 39 4.26 -0.27 17.37
C PHE A 39 4.90 -0.28 18.76
N THR A 40 5.50 0.81 19.22
CA THR A 40 6.04 0.93 20.58
C THR A 40 5.12 1.63 21.55
N SER A 41 4.21 2.50 21.11
CA SER A 41 3.40 3.35 21.98
C SER A 41 1.94 2.92 22.13
N THR A 42 1.42 2.02 21.29
CA THR A 42 0.00 1.71 21.28
C THR A 42 -0.32 0.23 21.46
N LYS A 43 -1.42 -0.06 22.18
CA LYS A 43 -2.00 -1.41 22.25
C LYS A 43 -2.66 -1.83 20.94
N VAL A 44 -3.01 -0.88 20.08
CA VAL A 44 -3.62 -1.13 18.77
C VAL A 44 -2.65 -1.83 17.83
N ALA A 45 -1.35 -1.61 17.99
CA ALA A 45 -0.29 -2.24 17.19
C ALA A 45 -0.44 -3.76 17.07
N ASN A 46 -0.81 -4.44 18.17
CA ASN A 46 -1.01 -5.89 18.17
C ASN A 46 -2.16 -6.38 17.28
N LYS A 47 -3.03 -5.47 16.84
CA LYS A 47 -4.17 -5.78 15.97
C LYS A 47 -3.92 -5.41 14.52
N LEU A 48 -2.88 -4.60 14.26
CA LEU A 48 -2.56 -4.11 12.93
C LEU A 48 -1.76 -5.13 12.13
N VAL A 49 -2.08 -5.23 10.86
CA VAL A 49 -1.33 -6.00 9.87
C VAL A 49 -0.93 -5.03 8.75
N LEU A 50 0.37 -4.79 8.61
CA LEU A 50 0.87 -3.94 7.54
C LEU A 50 0.61 -4.61 6.19
N LYS A 51 0.10 -3.85 5.23
CA LYS A 51 -0.28 -4.34 3.91
C LYS A 51 0.17 -3.42 2.77
N GLY A 52 -0.12 -3.85 1.56
CA GLY A 52 -0.01 -3.01 0.39
C GLY A 52 1.42 -2.63 0.00
N GLU A 53 1.57 -1.43 -0.56
CA GLU A 53 2.82 -0.99 -1.18
C GLU A 53 3.98 -0.85 -0.20
N THR A 54 3.70 -0.37 1.01
CA THR A 54 4.75 -0.18 2.03
C THR A 54 5.22 -1.52 2.57
N ALA A 55 4.31 -2.50 2.76
CA ALA A 55 4.71 -3.86 3.11
C ALA A 55 5.64 -4.46 2.04
N LEU A 56 5.29 -4.32 0.75
CA LEU A 56 6.15 -4.77 -0.35
C LEU A 56 7.53 -4.12 -0.32
N ARG A 57 7.60 -2.82 -0.03
CA ARG A 57 8.84 -2.04 -0.03
C ARG A 57 9.76 -2.41 1.13
N ILE A 58 9.25 -2.36 2.37
CA ILE A 58 10.10 -2.47 3.56
C ILE A 58 10.27 -3.88 4.10
N CYS A 59 9.41 -4.83 3.69
CA CYS A 59 9.49 -6.23 4.13
C CYS A 59 9.87 -7.20 3.00
N TYR A 60 9.50 -6.90 1.74
CA TYR A 60 9.62 -7.84 0.63
C TYR A 60 10.51 -7.38 -0.54
N ASP A 61 11.31 -6.30 -0.40
CA ASP A 61 12.28 -5.81 -1.41
C ASP A 61 11.68 -5.27 -2.71
N ASN A 62 10.45 -4.77 -2.70
CA ASN A 62 9.98 -4.05 -3.87
C ASN A 62 10.84 -2.80 -4.09
N ASN A 63 11.29 -2.59 -5.32
CA ASN A 63 12.23 -1.52 -5.67
C ASN A 63 11.57 -0.18 -5.98
N ARG A 64 10.25 -0.08 -5.93
CA ARG A 64 9.55 1.20 -6.00
C ARG A 64 9.30 1.81 -4.63
N TYR A 65 9.39 3.12 -4.55
CA TYR A 65 9.08 3.89 -3.35
C TYR A 65 7.57 3.87 -3.04
N CYS A 66 7.21 4.18 -1.78
CA CYS A 66 5.83 4.23 -1.29
C CYS A 66 5.50 5.59 -0.63
N GLU A 67 4.23 5.95 -0.56
CA GLU A 67 3.78 7.25 -0.03
C GLU A 67 2.96 7.13 1.26
N ASP A 68 2.22 6.06 1.45
CA ASP A 68 1.23 5.90 2.50
C ASP A 68 1.46 4.60 3.30
N LEU A 69 0.85 4.52 4.47
CA LEU A 69 0.89 3.35 5.35
C LEU A 69 -0.50 2.73 5.42
N ASP A 70 -0.63 1.53 4.87
CA ASP A 70 -1.88 0.79 4.82
C ASP A 70 -1.87 -0.39 5.79
N PHE A 71 -2.94 -0.53 6.56
CA PHE A 71 -3.12 -1.63 7.50
C PHE A 71 -4.46 -2.32 7.31
N ALA A 72 -4.46 -3.64 7.47
CA ALA A 72 -5.63 -4.45 7.78
C ALA A 72 -5.67 -4.71 9.29
N LEU A 73 -6.69 -5.41 9.74
CA LEU A 73 -6.85 -5.84 11.12
C LEU A 73 -6.80 -7.36 11.22
N ILE A 74 -6.33 -7.89 12.35
CA ILE A 74 -6.50 -9.31 12.69
C ILE A 74 -7.97 -9.59 13.02
N ASP A 75 -8.62 -8.66 13.72
CA ASP A 75 -10.01 -8.73 14.15
C ASP A 75 -10.66 -7.34 14.05
N ILE A 76 -11.76 -7.27 13.31
CA ILE A 76 -12.49 -6.03 13.03
C ILE A 76 -13.47 -5.62 14.15
N LYS A 77 -13.68 -6.45 15.18
CA LYS A 77 -14.73 -6.25 16.22
C LYS A 77 -14.71 -4.89 16.91
N ASN A 78 -13.57 -4.23 16.99
CA ASN A 78 -13.44 -2.94 17.67
C ASN A 78 -13.02 -1.82 16.72
N PHE A 79 -13.31 -1.95 15.43
CA PHE A 79 -12.92 -0.95 14.45
C PHE A 79 -13.48 0.45 14.78
N ASP A 80 -14.74 0.55 15.19
CA ASP A 80 -15.39 1.84 15.48
C ASP A 80 -14.73 2.58 16.64
N SER A 81 -14.29 1.86 17.67
CA SER A 81 -13.61 2.44 18.84
C SER A 81 -12.10 2.64 18.66
N LEU A 82 -11.56 2.25 17.52
CA LEU A 82 -10.12 2.38 17.24
C LEU A 82 -9.72 3.85 17.20
N ASN A 83 -8.73 4.22 18.01
CA ASN A 83 -8.10 5.53 18.03
C ASN A 83 -6.56 5.41 18.08
N LEU A 84 -5.87 6.48 17.75
CA LEU A 84 -4.42 6.56 17.75
C LEU A 84 -3.89 7.67 18.69
N ASP A 85 -4.58 7.98 19.79
CA ASP A 85 -4.23 9.08 20.67
C ASP A 85 -2.84 8.94 21.31
N ASP A 86 -2.47 7.73 21.74
CA ASP A 86 -1.14 7.46 22.29
C ASP A 86 -0.06 7.62 21.22
N PHE A 87 -0.30 7.11 20.01
CA PHE A 87 0.59 7.30 18.87
C PHE A 87 0.80 8.79 18.56
N LYS A 88 -0.26 9.57 18.51
CA LYS A 88 -0.17 11.02 18.21
C LYS A 88 0.77 11.75 19.16
N LYS A 89 0.60 11.51 20.46
CA LYS A 89 1.44 12.12 21.49
C LYS A 89 2.90 11.67 21.34
N HIS A 90 3.10 10.35 21.25
CA HIS A 90 4.44 9.78 21.16
C HIS A 90 5.18 10.21 19.89
N PHE A 91 4.53 10.12 18.74
CA PHE A 91 5.13 10.46 17.44
C PHE A 91 5.47 11.95 17.36
N SER A 92 4.55 12.85 17.75
CA SER A 92 4.81 14.29 17.73
C SER A 92 5.98 14.67 18.62
N GLN A 93 6.06 14.10 19.83
CA GLN A 93 7.18 14.35 20.74
C GLN A 93 8.49 13.79 20.18
N LYS A 94 8.49 12.56 19.68
CA LYS A 94 9.67 11.91 19.09
C LYS A 94 10.25 12.72 17.92
N ILE A 95 9.40 13.15 16.99
CA ILE A 95 9.83 13.94 15.83
C ILE A 95 10.36 15.32 16.25
N LYS A 96 9.74 15.92 17.27
CA LYS A 96 10.24 17.19 17.85
C LYS A 96 11.61 17.02 18.48
N ASP A 97 11.79 15.97 19.29
CA ASP A 97 13.05 15.73 20.02
C ASP A 97 14.19 15.30 19.09
N LYS A 98 13.86 14.49 18.05
CA LYS A 98 14.88 13.93 17.16
C LYS A 98 15.30 14.88 16.06
N TYR A 99 14.35 15.62 15.48
CA TYR A 99 14.54 16.43 14.27
C TYR A 99 14.19 17.91 14.42
N ASN A 100 13.63 18.30 15.56
CA ASN A 100 13.06 19.65 15.79
C ASN A 100 12.01 20.04 14.74
N LEU A 101 11.20 19.08 14.30
CA LEU A 101 10.11 19.30 13.35
C LEU A 101 8.76 19.28 14.07
N ASP A 102 7.82 20.05 13.56
CA ASP A 102 6.45 20.07 14.06
C ASP A 102 5.56 19.11 13.25
N VAL A 103 4.72 18.37 13.97
CA VAL A 103 3.81 17.35 13.44
C VAL A 103 2.37 17.71 13.80
N GLU A 104 1.49 17.68 12.83
CA GLU A 104 0.04 17.74 12.99
C GLU A 104 -0.57 16.40 12.56
N ILE A 105 -1.28 15.71 13.46
CA ILE A 105 -2.04 14.49 13.13
C ILE A 105 -3.51 14.85 13.03
N ILE A 106 -4.06 14.71 11.84
CA ILE A 106 -5.48 14.94 11.55
C ILE A 106 -6.24 13.64 11.72
N GLU A 107 -7.30 13.69 12.53
CA GLU A 107 -8.22 12.58 12.74
C GLU A 107 -9.06 12.28 11.49
N PRO A 108 -9.53 11.01 11.37
CA PRO A 108 -10.46 10.65 10.32
C PRO A 108 -11.69 11.56 10.33
N LYS A 109 -11.94 12.23 9.22
CA LYS A 109 -13.24 12.84 8.97
C LYS A 109 -14.24 11.69 8.84
N LYS A 110 -15.48 11.82 9.35
CA LYS A 110 -16.53 10.80 9.33
C LYS A 110 -16.12 9.51 8.61
N ALA A 111 -15.90 8.46 9.36
CA ALA A 111 -15.37 7.21 8.84
C ALA A 111 -16.15 6.75 7.60
N SER A 112 -15.44 6.42 6.52
CA SER A 112 -16.03 5.48 5.58
C SER A 112 -16.29 4.20 6.38
N GLN A 113 -17.31 3.45 6.05
CA GLN A 113 -17.65 2.20 6.72
C GLN A 113 -16.46 1.22 6.76
N PHE A 114 -15.54 1.34 5.81
CA PHE A 114 -14.45 0.38 5.61
C PHE A 114 -13.05 0.91 5.95
N ILE A 115 -12.84 2.22 6.08
CA ILE A 115 -11.50 2.78 6.23
C ILE A 115 -11.50 3.94 7.21
N LYS A 116 -10.61 3.91 8.21
CA LYS A 116 -10.22 5.07 9.01
C LYS A 116 -8.89 5.59 8.49
N LYS A 117 -8.82 6.89 8.24
CA LYS A 117 -7.66 7.55 7.65
C LYS A 117 -7.19 8.71 8.51
N TRP A 118 -6.02 8.56 9.09
CA TRP A 118 -5.28 9.65 9.74
C TRP A 118 -4.31 10.26 8.74
N GLU A 119 -4.04 11.56 8.90
CA GLU A 119 -3.07 12.27 8.08
C GLU A 119 -1.97 12.84 8.98
N ALA A 120 -0.74 12.36 8.85
CA ALA A 120 0.43 12.96 9.48
C ALA A 120 0.98 14.06 8.54
N LYS A 121 0.92 15.31 8.98
CA LYS A 121 1.49 16.46 8.28
C LYS A 121 2.73 16.93 9.02
N ILE A 122 3.87 16.87 8.36
CA ILE A 122 5.16 17.29 8.89
C ILE A 122 5.65 18.54 8.15
N ALA A 123 6.04 19.56 8.88
CA ALA A 123 6.55 20.80 8.31
C ALA A 123 7.99 20.64 7.88
N LEU A 124 8.22 20.27 6.63
CA LEU A 124 9.56 20.17 6.02
C LEU A 124 9.85 21.48 5.26
N ASN A 125 10.54 22.42 5.93
CA ASN A 125 10.79 23.77 5.38
C ASN A 125 11.70 23.80 4.14
N PHE A 126 12.37 22.69 3.84
CA PHE A 126 13.25 22.55 2.66
C PHE A 126 12.54 21.91 1.45
N LEU A 127 11.33 21.39 1.65
CA LEU A 127 10.44 20.96 0.58
C LEU A 127 9.39 22.06 0.35
N HIS A 128 9.00 22.28 -0.89
CA HIS A 128 8.01 23.30 -1.24
C HIS A 128 6.60 23.01 -0.71
N ARG A 129 6.37 21.82 -0.14
CA ARG A 129 5.08 21.37 0.39
C ARG A 129 5.25 20.73 1.77
N LYS A 130 4.22 20.87 2.62
CA LYS A 130 4.13 20.04 3.83
C LYS A 130 4.09 18.58 3.41
N SER A 131 4.96 17.77 3.97
CA SER A 131 4.91 16.32 3.73
C SER A 131 3.66 15.77 4.41
N LYS A 132 2.81 15.11 3.64
CA LYS A 132 1.59 14.46 4.10
C LYS A 132 1.75 12.95 3.92
N ILE A 133 1.56 12.21 5.00
CA ILE A 133 1.55 10.74 5.00
C ILE A 133 0.18 10.30 5.51
N ASN A 134 -0.49 9.46 4.75
CA ASN A 134 -1.73 8.84 5.18
C ASN A 134 -1.42 7.56 5.96
N ILE A 135 -2.14 7.36 7.06
CA ILE A 135 -2.18 6.11 7.82
C ILE A 135 -3.60 5.60 7.69
N GLU A 136 -3.79 4.58 6.86
CA GLU A 136 -5.09 4.02 6.55
C GLU A 136 -5.26 2.66 7.22
N ILE A 137 -6.33 2.51 8.00
CA ILE A 137 -6.66 1.25 8.65
C ILE A 137 -7.99 0.78 8.10
N ALA A 138 -7.97 -0.34 7.36
CA ALA A 138 -9.18 -0.92 6.78
C ALA A 138 -9.94 -1.78 7.80
N CYS A 139 -11.27 -1.68 7.79
CA CYS A 139 -12.18 -2.58 8.49
C CYS A 139 -12.34 -3.91 7.72
N ILE A 140 -11.21 -4.47 7.31
CA ILE A 140 -11.12 -5.72 6.56
C ILE A 140 -10.10 -6.60 7.28
N PRO A 141 -10.43 -7.87 7.58
CA PRO A 141 -9.49 -8.75 8.23
C PRO A 141 -8.36 -9.18 7.28
N SER A 142 -7.16 -9.35 7.83
CA SER A 142 -6.10 -10.06 7.14
C SER A 142 -6.22 -11.55 7.45
N TYR A 143 -6.13 -12.37 6.42
CA TYR A 143 -6.34 -13.82 6.49
C TYR A 143 -5.05 -14.64 6.42
N ASP A 144 -3.98 -14.06 5.83
CA ASP A 144 -2.69 -14.70 5.65
C ASP A 144 -1.56 -13.72 5.93
N ASN A 145 -1.08 -13.73 7.17
CA ASN A 145 -0.08 -12.79 7.65
C ASN A 145 0.98 -13.46 8.52
N GLN A 146 2.13 -12.83 8.63
CA GLN A 146 3.26 -13.33 9.40
C GLN A 146 4.02 -12.20 10.08
N ASN A 147 4.79 -12.53 11.11
CA ASN A 147 5.68 -11.57 11.74
C ASN A 147 6.97 -11.45 10.92
N MET A 148 7.36 -10.23 10.57
CA MET A 148 8.56 -9.94 9.79
C MET A 148 9.33 -8.76 10.39
N PRO A 149 10.68 -8.82 10.38
CA PRO A 149 11.48 -7.65 10.64
C PRO A 149 11.36 -6.69 9.45
N ILE A 150 11.37 -5.40 9.72
CA ILE A 150 11.51 -4.40 8.66
C ILE A 150 12.95 -4.32 8.19
N LYS A 151 13.15 -4.01 6.92
CA LYS A 151 14.48 -3.85 6.33
C LYS A 151 15.03 -2.46 6.61
N GLU A 152 16.32 -2.40 6.85
CA GLU A 152 17.04 -1.16 7.14
C GLU A 152 17.45 -0.46 5.83
N ASN A 153 16.51 0.21 5.16
CA ASN A 153 16.80 0.98 3.95
C ASN A 153 17.57 2.28 4.24
N TYR A 154 17.51 2.77 5.48
CA TYR A 154 18.14 4.02 5.94
C TYR A 154 18.89 3.75 7.25
N LYS A 155 20.22 3.60 7.16
CA LYS A 155 21.10 3.20 8.28
C LYS A 155 21.02 4.11 9.51
N GLU A 156 20.73 5.40 9.32
CA GLU A 156 20.68 6.38 10.39
C GLU A 156 19.40 6.26 11.24
N ILE A 157 18.39 5.53 10.76
CA ILE A 157 17.11 5.42 11.48
C ILE A 157 17.15 4.29 12.48
N GLY A 158 17.81 3.18 12.14
CA GLY A 158 18.13 2.08 13.05
C GLY A 158 16.91 1.45 13.72
N THR A 159 15.85 1.20 13.00
CA THR A 159 14.59 0.68 13.55
C THR A 159 14.59 -0.84 13.56
N ASN A 160 14.64 -1.44 14.74
CA ASN A 160 14.58 -2.89 14.95
C ASN A 160 13.21 -3.31 15.48
N ILE A 161 12.18 -3.21 14.65
CA ILE A 161 10.83 -3.67 15.00
C ILE A 161 10.41 -4.88 14.17
N ILE A 162 9.62 -5.74 14.78
CA ILE A 162 8.95 -6.85 14.11
C ILE A 162 7.49 -6.44 13.92
N LEU A 163 7.02 -6.47 12.68
CA LEU A 163 5.65 -6.15 12.32
C LEU A 163 4.90 -7.40 11.93
N ARG A 164 3.59 -7.41 12.15
CA ARG A 164 2.71 -8.34 11.47
C ARG A 164 2.42 -7.80 10.08
N VAL A 165 2.64 -8.61 9.05
CA VAL A 165 2.62 -8.20 7.64
C VAL A 165 1.81 -9.22 6.85
N GLU A 166 0.97 -8.78 5.91
CA GLU A 166 0.30 -9.69 4.96
C GLU A 166 1.34 -10.48 4.15
N SER A 167 1.03 -11.73 3.85
CA SER A 167 1.84 -12.54 2.94
C SER A 167 1.82 -11.96 1.52
N LEU A 168 2.81 -12.31 0.68
CA LEU A 168 2.80 -11.92 -0.73
C LEU A 168 1.53 -12.37 -1.45
N ARG A 169 1.00 -13.55 -1.06
CA ARG A 169 -0.25 -14.11 -1.59
C ARG A 169 -1.44 -13.21 -1.27
N GLU A 170 -1.60 -12.78 -0.02
CA GLU A 170 -2.69 -11.90 0.38
C GLU A 170 -2.56 -10.50 -0.22
N ILE A 171 -1.32 -9.95 -0.29
CA ILE A 171 -1.09 -8.67 -0.97
C ILE A 171 -1.48 -8.76 -2.46
N LEU A 172 -1.18 -9.88 -3.16
CA LEU A 172 -1.62 -10.06 -4.53
C LEU A 172 -3.14 -10.08 -4.64
N VAL A 173 -3.82 -10.77 -3.73
CA VAL A 173 -5.29 -10.76 -3.65
C VAL A 173 -5.83 -9.34 -3.48
N ASP A 174 -5.26 -8.56 -2.56
CA ASP A 174 -5.65 -7.16 -2.34
C ASP A 174 -5.46 -6.31 -3.61
N LYS A 175 -4.38 -6.54 -4.37
CA LYS A 175 -4.14 -5.84 -5.64
C LYS A 175 -5.15 -6.24 -6.72
N LEU A 176 -5.53 -7.50 -6.78
CA LEU A 176 -6.56 -7.98 -7.72
C LEU A 176 -7.96 -7.43 -7.36
N VAL A 177 -8.31 -7.43 -6.07
CA VAL A 177 -9.56 -6.81 -5.59
C VAL A 177 -9.55 -5.30 -5.90
N ALA A 178 -8.46 -4.60 -5.61
CA ALA A 178 -8.35 -3.17 -5.90
C ALA A 178 -8.41 -2.87 -7.40
N LEU A 179 -7.77 -3.71 -8.25
CA LEU A 179 -7.85 -3.60 -9.69
C LEU A 179 -9.29 -3.73 -10.18
N LEU A 180 -10.04 -4.70 -9.67
CA LEU A 180 -11.43 -4.93 -10.07
C LEU A 180 -12.37 -3.83 -9.58
N CYS A 181 -12.28 -3.44 -8.31
CA CYS A 181 -13.29 -2.62 -7.64
C CYS A 181 -13.12 -1.10 -7.81
N LYS A 182 -11.92 -0.61 -8.16
CA LYS A 182 -11.72 0.82 -8.39
C LYS A 182 -12.24 1.25 -9.77
N ASP A 183 -12.81 2.44 -9.86
CA ASP A 183 -13.31 3.01 -11.13
C ASP A 183 -12.18 3.43 -12.10
N TYR A 184 -10.93 3.40 -11.67
CA TYR A 184 -9.74 3.81 -12.42
C TYR A 184 -8.62 2.78 -12.29
N ILE A 185 -7.62 2.87 -13.18
CA ILE A 185 -6.38 2.09 -13.08
C ILE A 185 -5.41 2.84 -12.15
N LYS A 186 -4.97 2.21 -11.06
CA LYS A 186 -3.85 2.69 -10.26
C LYS A 186 -2.58 2.01 -10.81
N TYR A 187 -1.75 2.75 -11.54
CA TYR A 187 -0.60 2.17 -12.27
C TYR A 187 0.42 1.51 -11.35
N ARG A 188 0.57 1.99 -10.12
CA ARG A 188 1.38 1.33 -9.09
C ARG A 188 0.86 -0.06 -8.71
N ASP A 189 -0.45 -0.31 -8.81
CA ASP A 189 -1.00 -1.65 -8.55
C ASP A 189 -0.63 -2.62 -9.70
N LEU A 190 -0.54 -2.14 -10.94
CA LEU A 190 -0.04 -2.95 -12.08
C LEU A 190 1.44 -3.34 -11.88
N TRP A 191 2.27 -2.38 -11.44
CA TRP A 191 3.66 -2.65 -11.07
C TRP A 191 3.75 -3.72 -9.98
N ASP A 192 2.97 -3.59 -8.92
CA ASP A 192 2.97 -4.53 -7.81
C ASP A 192 2.50 -5.93 -8.21
N ILE A 193 1.48 -6.05 -9.07
CA ILE A 193 1.03 -7.33 -9.61
C ILE A 193 2.17 -8.00 -10.38
N LYS A 194 2.83 -7.27 -11.28
CA LYS A 194 3.99 -7.79 -12.03
C LYS A 194 5.09 -8.25 -11.08
N TYR A 195 5.47 -7.40 -10.10
CA TYR A 195 6.49 -7.73 -9.10
C TYR A 195 6.16 -9.01 -8.34
N LEU A 196 4.92 -9.21 -7.91
CA LEU A 196 4.46 -10.39 -7.20
C LEU A 196 4.47 -11.63 -8.10
N LYS A 197 4.07 -11.50 -9.36
CA LYS A 197 4.09 -12.61 -10.32
C LYS A 197 5.50 -13.02 -10.72
N ASP A 198 6.44 -12.10 -10.84
CA ASP A 198 7.86 -12.39 -11.07
C ASP A 198 8.50 -13.20 -9.91
N ARG A 199 7.90 -13.11 -8.71
CA ARG A 199 8.26 -13.93 -7.54
C ARG A 199 7.49 -15.25 -7.44
N ASN A 200 6.80 -15.65 -8.52
CA ASN A 200 5.97 -16.86 -8.58
C ASN A 200 4.87 -16.91 -7.51
N THR A 201 4.37 -15.73 -7.10
CA THR A 201 3.25 -15.66 -6.15
C THR A 201 1.99 -16.25 -6.78
N ILE A 202 1.39 -17.22 -6.10
CA ILE A 202 0.17 -17.89 -6.56
C ILE A 202 -1.04 -17.02 -6.21
N SER A 203 -1.94 -16.82 -7.17
CA SER A 203 -3.19 -16.11 -6.96
C SER A 203 -4.19 -17.01 -6.23
N ASP A 204 -4.80 -16.49 -5.18
CA ASP A 204 -5.81 -17.18 -4.37
C ASP A 204 -7.20 -16.59 -4.65
N TYR A 205 -7.91 -17.17 -5.59
CA TYR A 205 -9.22 -16.65 -6.03
C TYR A 205 -10.33 -16.89 -5.00
N GLU A 206 -10.21 -17.89 -4.13
CA GLU A 206 -11.12 -18.08 -3.01
C GLU A 206 -10.98 -16.92 -2.00
N LEU A 207 -9.74 -16.52 -1.73
CA LEU A 207 -9.49 -15.36 -0.88
C LEU A 207 -9.96 -14.06 -1.55
N VAL A 208 -9.87 -13.95 -2.89
CA VAL A 208 -10.46 -12.80 -3.62
C VAL A 208 -11.97 -12.74 -3.39
N ARG A 209 -12.70 -13.87 -3.54
CA ARG A 209 -14.15 -13.91 -3.26
C ARG A 209 -14.47 -13.47 -1.85
N LYS A 210 -13.72 -13.98 -0.88
CA LYS A 210 -13.91 -13.63 0.52
C LYS A 210 -13.75 -12.14 0.77
N LYS A 211 -12.71 -11.52 0.22
CA LYS A 211 -12.49 -10.07 0.33
C LYS A 211 -13.53 -9.25 -0.44
N LEU A 212 -14.03 -9.72 -1.59
CA LEU A 212 -15.15 -9.06 -2.27
C LEU A 212 -16.40 -9.01 -1.38
N ILE A 213 -16.70 -10.12 -0.67
CA ILE A 213 -17.81 -10.17 0.30
C ILE A 213 -17.56 -9.18 1.45
N ASP A 214 -16.35 -9.13 1.99
CA ASP A 214 -15.98 -8.20 3.07
C ASP A 214 -16.18 -6.73 2.65
N TYR A 215 -15.98 -6.42 1.36
CA TYR A 215 -16.25 -5.10 0.77
C TYR A 215 -17.70 -4.91 0.29
N ASN A 216 -18.60 -5.83 0.63
CA ASN A 216 -20.02 -5.83 0.21
C ASN A 216 -20.24 -5.93 -1.31
N HIS A 217 -19.30 -6.48 -2.06
CA HIS A 217 -19.45 -6.80 -3.48
C HIS A 217 -19.98 -8.24 -3.62
N THR A 218 -21.30 -8.40 -3.49
CA THR A 218 -21.99 -9.71 -3.51
C THR A 218 -22.96 -9.87 -4.69
N ASP A 219 -23.30 -8.75 -5.36
CA ASP A 219 -24.22 -8.77 -6.49
C ASP A 219 -23.50 -9.16 -7.79
N GLU A 220 -23.93 -10.23 -8.43
CA GLU A 220 -23.30 -10.81 -9.62
C GLU A 220 -23.29 -9.85 -10.80
N ASN A 221 -24.40 -9.15 -11.06
CA ASN A 221 -24.48 -8.20 -12.17
C ASN A 221 -23.51 -7.02 -11.96
N THR A 222 -23.39 -6.56 -10.72
CA THR A 222 -22.43 -5.53 -10.37
C THR A 222 -20.98 -6.01 -10.62
N ILE A 223 -20.63 -7.22 -10.17
CA ILE A 223 -19.30 -7.80 -10.39
C ILE A 223 -19.01 -7.97 -11.90
N LYS A 224 -19.98 -8.47 -12.67
CA LYS A 224 -19.84 -8.59 -14.12
C LYS A 224 -19.60 -7.24 -14.79
N THR A 225 -20.35 -6.22 -14.40
CA THR A 225 -20.17 -4.85 -14.89
C THR A 225 -18.78 -4.29 -14.53
N MET A 226 -18.26 -4.58 -13.33
CA MET A 226 -16.90 -4.20 -12.94
C MET A 226 -15.85 -4.83 -13.86
N PHE A 227 -15.99 -6.13 -14.21
CA PHE A 227 -15.10 -6.80 -15.14
C PHE A 227 -15.14 -6.15 -16.53
N GLU A 228 -16.32 -5.91 -17.08
CA GLU A 228 -16.49 -5.28 -18.40
C GLU A 228 -15.87 -3.87 -18.47
N ASN A 229 -16.07 -3.07 -17.42
CA ASN A 229 -15.49 -1.74 -17.34
C ASN A 229 -13.97 -1.78 -17.23
N LYS A 230 -13.43 -2.70 -16.42
CA LYS A 230 -11.99 -2.83 -16.25
C LYS A 230 -11.30 -3.33 -17.52
N GLU A 231 -11.91 -4.25 -18.27
CA GLU A 231 -11.42 -4.69 -19.58
C GLU A 231 -11.29 -3.52 -20.57
N LYS A 232 -12.30 -2.65 -20.63
CA LYS A 232 -12.26 -1.44 -21.46
C LYS A 232 -11.09 -0.53 -21.05
N GLN A 233 -10.89 -0.34 -19.74
CA GLN A 233 -9.78 0.46 -19.23
C GLN A 233 -8.42 -0.16 -19.57
N LEU A 234 -8.24 -1.47 -19.38
CA LEU A 234 -6.99 -2.19 -19.69
C LEU A 234 -6.68 -2.26 -21.20
N ASN A 235 -7.62 -1.90 -22.07
CA ASN A 235 -7.44 -1.80 -23.51
C ASN A 235 -7.27 -0.35 -24.01
N ASN A 236 -7.18 0.64 -23.10
CA ASN A 236 -6.92 2.02 -23.48
C ASN A 236 -5.50 2.18 -24.05
N LYS A 237 -5.35 2.89 -25.16
CA LYS A 237 -4.05 3.13 -25.81
C LYS A 237 -3.12 4.06 -25.04
N GLU A 238 -3.68 4.89 -24.16
CA GLU A 238 -2.90 5.85 -23.38
C GLU A 238 -2.26 5.25 -22.10
N LEU A 239 -2.58 3.98 -21.77
CA LEU A 239 -2.11 3.33 -20.52
C LEU A 239 -0.59 3.38 -20.33
N GLU A 240 0.18 3.21 -21.39
CA GLU A 240 1.65 3.24 -21.30
C GLU A 240 2.16 4.61 -20.88
N ASN A 241 1.65 5.66 -21.51
CA ASN A 241 2.05 7.03 -21.21
C ASN A 241 1.68 7.39 -19.75
N GLU A 242 0.47 7.04 -19.34
CA GLU A 242 -0.02 7.30 -17.99
C GLU A 242 0.74 6.49 -16.94
N PHE A 243 1.09 5.22 -17.25
CA PHE A 243 1.93 4.40 -16.40
C PHE A 243 3.30 5.05 -16.15
N TYR A 244 4.01 5.47 -17.18
CA TYR A 244 5.32 6.10 -17.01
C TYR A 244 5.21 7.47 -16.34
N ASN A 245 4.17 8.25 -16.61
CA ASN A 245 3.91 9.52 -15.96
C ASN A 245 3.67 9.38 -14.43
N GLU A 246 3.06 8.29 -14.00
CA GLU A 246 2.93 7.99 -12.57
C GLU A 246 4.23 7.43 -12.00
N MET A 247 4.84 6.44 -12.66
CA MET A 247 5.96 5.68 -12.12
C MET A 247 7.25 6.48 -11.99
N ILE A 248 7.43 7.56 -12.72
CA ILE A 248 8.60 8.46 -12.59
C ILE A 248 8.78 9.02 -11.17
N ARG A 249 7.71 9.07 -10.38
CA ARG A 249 7.72 9.54 -8.98
C ARG A 249 8.10 8.45 -7.98
N PHE A 250 8.13 7.19 -8.41
CA PHE A 250 8.27 6.03 -7.54
C PHE A 250 9.44 5.12 -7.88
N LEU A 251 10.14 5.37 -8.97
CA LEU A 251 11.27 4.57 -9.40
C LEU A 251 12.56 5.39 -9.41
N ASP A 252 13.66 4.77 -8.97
CA ASP A 252 14.99 5.32 -9.25
C ASP A 252 15.17 5.54 -10.74
N GLU A 253 15.85 6.62 -11.14
CA GLU A 253 16.09 7.01 -12.53
C GLU A 253 16.62 5.84 -13.37
N LYS A 254 17.62 5.12 -12.86
CA LYS A 254 18.19 3.95 -13.55
C LYS A 254 17.18 2.86 -13.81
N ILE A 255 16.27 2.61 -12.85
CA ILE A 255 15.21 1.61 -13.00
C ILE A 255 14.16 2.13 -13.97
N PHE A 256 13.78 3.39 -13.85
CA PHE A 256 12.81 4.04 -14.74
C PHE A 256 13.28 4.00 -16.20
N ASP A 257 14.52 4.42 -16.46
CA ASP A 257 15.12 4.40 -17.80
C ASP A 257 15.25 2.99 -18.36
N TYR A 258 15.67 2.04 -17.53
CA TYR A 258 15.68 0.63 -17.92
C TYR A 258 14.30 0.15 -18.36
N CYS A 259 13.26 0.42 -17.58
CA CYS A 259 11.90 0.03 -17.89
C CYS A 259 11.40 0.65 -19.19
N LYS A 260 11.66 1.94 -19.39
CA LYS A 260 11.24 2.68 -20.59
C LYS A 260 11.95 2.18 -21.85
N ASN A 261 13.26 1.93 -21.75
CA ASN A 261 14.08 1.51 -22.90
C ASN A 261 13.89 0.03 -23.27
N ASN A 262 13.36 -0.81 -22.36
CA ASN A 262 13.18 -2.25 -22.58
C ASN A 262 11.71 -2.67 -22.71
N ASN A 263 10.81 -1.72 -23.03
CA ASN A 263 9.39 -2.01 -23.22
C ASN A 263 8.73 -2.75 -22.03
N TYR A 264 9.18 -2.44 -20.81
CA TYR A 264 8.75 -3.13 -19.59
C TYR A 264 7.24 -3.06 -19.36
N PHE A 265 6.59 -1.97 -19.79
CA PHE A 265 5.14 -1.82 -19.66
C PHE A 265 4.37 -2.91 -20.43
N SER A 266 4.87 -3.36 -21.58
CA SER A 266 4.25 -4.45 -22.33
C SER A 266 4.13 -5.73 -21.48
N ASP A 267 5.19 -6.07 -20.75
CA ASP A 267 5.19 -7.22 -19.84
C ASP A 267 4.28 -7.01 -18.63
N VAL A 268 4.27 -5.80 -18.05
CA VAL A 268 3.36 -5.42 -16.97
C VAL A 268 1.91 -5.61 -17.41
N LEU A 269 1.55 -5.06 -18.58
CA LEU A 269 0.19 -5.14 -19.11
C LEU A 269 -0.22 -6.57 -19.44
N LYS A 270 0.68 -7.33 -20.07
CA LYS A 270 0.44 -8.75 -20.39
C LYS A 270 0.14 -9.55 -19.13
N ILE A 271 1.01 -9.49 -18.14
CA ILE A 271 0.85 -10.22 -16.88
C ILE A 271 -0.44 -9.81 -16.17
N THR A 272 -0.72 -8.49 -16.13
CA THR A 272 -1.96 -8.00 -15.52
C THR A 272 -3.20 -8.53 -16.24
N LYS A 273 -3.23 -8.51 -17.57
CA LYS A 273 -4.36 -9.04 -18.35
C LYS A 273 -4.51 -10.55 -18.17
N ASP A 274 -3.42 -11.31 -18.19
CA ASP A 274 -3.44 -12.75 -17.98
C ASP A 274 -4.01 -13.13 -16.60
N GLU A 275 -3.62 -12.38 -15.55
CA GLU A 275 -4.17 -12.58 -14.19
C GLU A 275 -5.62 -12.12 -14.08
N PHE A 276 -5.99 -11.04 -14.75
CA PHE A 276 -7.35 -10.52 -14.75
C PHE A 276 -8.32 -11.46 -15.48
N GLU A 277 -7.93 -12.07 -16.58
CA GLU A 277 -8.72 -13.08 -17.29
C GLU A 277 -8.93 -14.34 -16.45
N LYS A 278 -7.88 -14.82 -15.75
CA LYS A 278 -8.01 -15.93 -14.81
C LYS A 278 -8.96 -15.58 -13.67
N LEU A 279 -8.81 -14.38 -13.09
CA LEU A 279 -9.69 -13.88 -12.06
C LEU A 279 -11.15 -13.85 -12.52
N LYS A 280 -11.41 -13.31 -13.72
CA LYS A 280 -12.75 -13.25 -14.30
C LYS A 280 -13.35 -14.65 -14.44
N LYS A 281 -12.59 -15.58 -15.01
CA LYS A 281 -13.01 -16.97 -15.16
C LYS A 281 -13.38 -17.61 -13.84
N GLU A 282 -12.50 -17.49 -12.83
CA GLU A 282 -12.70 -18.12 -11.53
C GLU A 282 -13.86 -17.48 -10.73
N ILE A 283 -14.03 -16.16 -10.81
CA ILE A 283 -15.10 -15.46 -10.08
C ILE A 283 -16.47 -15.69 -10.73
N LEU A 284 -16.57 -15.67 -12.06
CA LEU A 284 -17.86 -15.77 -12.75
C LEU A 284 -18.31 -17.23 -12.99
N LEU A 285 -17.40 -18.17 -13.36
CA LEU A 285 -17.79 -19.56 -13.68
C LEU A 285 -18.11 -20.41 -12.44
N ASN A 286 -17.47 -20.18 -11.32
CA ASN A 286 -17.73 -20.97 -10.09
C ASN A 286 -18.96 -20.47 -9.30
N GLN A 287 -19.63 -19.42 -9.76
CA GLN A 287 -20.94 -19.02 -9.21
C GLN A 287 -22.07 -19.94 -9.73
N ASP A 288 -21.97 -20.42 -10.96
CA ASP A 288 -22.95 -21.37 -11.54
C ASP A 288 -23.00 -22.69 -10.75
N LEU A 289 -21.88 -23.20 -10.25
CA LEU A 289 -21.81 -24.44 -9.47
C LEU A 289 -22.48 -24.32 -8.07
N SER A 290 -22.46 -23.13 -7.45
CA SER A 290 -23.06 -22.91 -6.14
C SER A 290 -24.60 -22.78 -6.19
N LEU A 291 -25.18 -22.54 -7.35
CA LEU A 291 -26.62 -22.50 -7.57
C LEU A 291 -27.20 -23.90 -7.84
N GLU A 292 -26.43 -24.79 -8.50
CA GLU A 292 -26.85 -26.18 -8.70
C GLU A 292 -26.80 -27.01 -7.42
N ASP A 293 -25.83 -26.78 -6.52
CA ASP A 293 -25.74 -27.43 -5.20
C ASP A 293 -26.81 -26.96 -4.21
N LYS A 294 -27.48 -25.84 -4.44
CA LYS A 294 -28.63 -25.38 -3.62
C LYS A 294 -29.99 -25.84 -4.12
N LEU A 295 -30.04 -26.48 -5.30
CA LEU A 295 -31.26 -27.02 -5.92
C LEU A 295 -31.34 -28.56 -5.84
N ASN A 296 -30.35 -29.23 -5.28
CA ASN A 296 -30.35 -30.66 -4.90
C ASN A 296 -30.32 -30.79 -3.37
#